data_c3b05ab73e259881a23db0024a5570cc
#
_entry.id   c3b05ab73e259881a23db0024a5570cc
#
_cell.length_a   1.000
_cell.length_b   1.000
_cell.length_c   1.000
_cell.angle_alpha   90.00
_cell.angle_beta   90.00
_cell.angle_gamma   90.00
#
_symmetry.space_group_name_H-M   'P 1'
#
loop_
_entity.id
_entity.type
_entity.pdbx_description
1 polymer ?
#
loop_
_entity_poly.entity_id
_entity_poly.type
_entity_poly.pdbx_seq_one_letter_code
_entity_poly.pdbx_strand_id
1 'polypeptide(L)'
;MNSLKLIEALSNAYGACGFEDEVVEIAEKYAQDEDLGAARHDCNLNVYIDAHKNTGKKPVVMVDAHSDECSFVVQAIKPNGTLRFLPLGGWSSYTVPAHKVKVQTYDGKWVSGIVASTPVHFLSGDNKNACPTIADMVIDIGSTSKEETEKVFNIHIGAPVVPDVTFEYNETTGVMLGKAFDNRVGCAAVLETMKDLKNENLDVDVVGVLSSQEEIGERGAF
;
A
#
# COMPACT_ATOMS: atom_id res chain seq x y z
N MET A 1 2.16 -16.95 13.33
CA MET A 1 1.40 -16.97 12.05
C MET A 1 2.23 -17.75 11.03
N ASN A 2 1.66 -18.48 10.04
CA ASN A 2 2.48 -19.08 8.98
C ASN A 2 2.73 -18.06 7.85
N SER A 3 3.76 -18.29 7.02
CA SER A 3 4.20 -17.35 5.98
C SER A 3 3.10 -16.99 4.98
N LEU A 4 2.25 -17.97 4.56
CA LEU A 4 1.14 -17.69 3.65
C LEU A 4 0.11 -16.71 4.26
N LYS A 5 -0.23 -16.89 5.53
CA LYS A 5 -1.15 -15.98 6.23
C LYS A 5 -0.54 -14.61 6.49
N LEU A 6 0.78 -14.54 6.67
CA LEU A 6 1.48 -13.27 6.80
C LEU A 6 1.44 -12.50 5.45
N ILE A 7 1.73 -13.17 4.34
CA ILE A 7 1.64 -12.60 3.00
C ILE A 7 0.20 -12.16 2.70
N GLU A 8 -0.81 -12.99 3.02
CA GLU A 8 -2.22 -12.65 2.88
C GLU A 8 -2.58 -11.37 3.66
N ALA A 9 -2.19 -11.29 4.94
CA ALA A 9 -2.46 -10.12 5.77
C ALA A 9 -1.81 -8.86 5.21
N LEU A 10 -0.53 -8.94 4.86
CA LEU A 10 0.22 -7.82 4.29
C LEU A 10 -0.31 -7.40 2.91
N SER A 11 -0.67 -8.35 2.03
CA SER A 11 -1.22 -8.05 0.71
C SER A 11 -2.61 -7.41 0.78
N ASN A 12 -3.45 -7.80 1.74
CA ASN A 12 -4.79 -7.23 1.93
C ASN A 12 -4.77 -5.87 2.63
N ALA A 13 -3.72 -5.56 3.40
CA ALA A 13 -3.61 -4.29 4.10
C ALA A 13 -3.60 -3.11 3.13
N TYR A 14 -4.27 -2.04 3.52
CA TYR A 14 -4.24 -0.78 2.80
C TYR A 14 -3.04 0.05 3.26
N GLY A 15 -2.23 0.52 2.31
CA GLY A 15 -1.01 1.25 2.63
C GLY A 15 -0.55 2.06 1.42
N ALA A 16 -1.32 3.11 1.09
CA ALA A 16 -0.86 4.12 0.15
C ALA A 16 0.39 4.82 0.68
N CYS A 17 1.24 5.35 -0.22
CA CYS A 17 2.44 6.08 0.17
C CYS A 17 2.15 7.18 1.21
N GLY A 18 2.73 7.08 2.39
CA GLY A 18 2.50 7.98 3.54
C GLY A 18 1.26 7.66 4.39
N PHE A 19 0.62 6.51 4.14
CA PHE A 19 -0.57 6.02 4.86
C PHE A 19 -0.46 4.51 5.09
N GLU A 20 0.73 4.06 5.53
CA GLU A 20 1.06 2.63 5.71
C GLU A 20 0.66 2.09 7.09
N ASP A 21 -0.20 2.80 7.84
CA ASP A 21 -0.56 2.48 9.23
C ASP A 21 -1.00 1.02 9.42
N GLU A 22 -1.86 0.47 8.52
CA GLU A 22 -2.32 -0.92 8.62
C GLU A 22 -1.17 -1.92 8.47
N VAL A 23 -0.17 -1.61 7.64
CA VAL A 23 1.01 -2.46 7.47
C VAL A 23 1.91 -2.40 8.69
N VAL A 24 2.10 -1.21 9.25
CA VAL A 24 2.84 -0.99 10.50
C VAL A 24 2.21 -1.82 11.62
N GLU A 25 0.89 -1.74 11.79
CA GLU A 25 0.17 -2.51 12.82
C GLU A 25 0.35 -4.02 12.66
N ILE A 26 0.29 -4.54 11.42
CA ILE A 26 0.53 -5.96 11.14
C ILE A 26 1.97 -6.35 11.49
N ALA A 27 2.95 -5.54 11.07
CA ALA A 27 4.36 -5.82 11.31
C ALA A 27 4.71 -5.80 12.80
N GLU A 28 4.26 -4.78 13.53
CA GLU A 28 4.49 -4.67 14.99
C GLU A 28 3.80 -5.81 15.75
N LYS A 29 2.56 -6.12 15.37
CA LYS A 29 1.83 -7.25 15.95
C LYS A 29 2.55 -8.57 15.69
N TYR A 30 3.01 -8.80 14.46
CA TYR A 30 3.76 -10.01 14.11
C TYR A 30 5.05 -10.10 14.93
N ALA A 31 5.80 -8.99 15.01
CA ALA A 31 7.03 -8.93 15.80
C ALA A 31 6.77 -9.24 17.28
N GLN A 32 5.69 -8.74 17.85
CA GLN A 32 5.28 -9.03 19.23
C GLN A 32 4.87 -10.50 19.40
N ASP A 33 3.99 -11.03 18.54
CA ASP A 33 3.46 -12.41 18.62
C ASP A 33 4.58 -13.46 18.48
N GLU A 34 5.59 -13.18 17.66
CA GLU A 34 6.72 -14.07 17.38
C GLU A 34 7.96 -13.75 18.25
N ASP A 35 7.88 -12.73 19.12
CA ASP A 35 8.98 -12.30 19.98
C ASP A 35 10.28 -12.04 19.20
N LEU A 36 10.23 -11.13 18.21
CA LEU A 36 11.35 -10.86 17.32
C LEU A 36 12.39 -9.89 17.87
N GLY A 37 12.05 -9.14 18.91
CA GLY A 37 12.81 -8.05 19.48
C GLY A 37 12.00 -6.77 19.56
N ALA A 38 12.69 -5.64 19.80
CA ALA A 38 12.02 -4.35 19.87
C ALA A 38 11.59 -3.90 18.47
N ALA A 39 10.27 -3.91 18.23
CA ALA A 39 9.68 -3.28 17.06
C ALA A 39 9.28 -1.84 17.40
N ARG A 40 9.60 -0.92 16.51
CA ARG A 40 9.23 0.50 16.60
C ARG A 40 9.04 1.08 15.20
N HIS A 41 8.24 2.11 15.09
CA HIS A 41 8.17 2.90 13.85
C HIS A 41 8.55 4.37 14.13
N ASP A 42 8.96 5.06 13.08
CA ASP A 42 9.23 6.50 13.12
C ASP A 42 8.03 7.33 12.58
N CYS A 43 8.19 8.64 12.53
CA CYS A 43 7.13 9.55 12.05
C CYS A 43 6.84 9.43 10.54
N ASN A 44 7.70 8.76 9.80
CA ASN A 44 7.49 8.44 8.38
C ASN A 44 6.84 7.07 8.18
N LEU A 45 6.52 6.34 9.25
CA LEU A 45 5.98 4.97 9.24
C LEU A 45 7.00 3.89 8.81
N ASN A 46 8.30 4.19 8.83
CA ASN A 46 9.30 3.12 8.73
C ASN A 46 9.26 2.25 9.97
N VAL A 47 9.16 0.94 9.79
CA VAL A 47 9.21 -0.03 10.90
C VAL A 47 10.63 -0.58 11.05
N TYR A 48 11.15 -0.57 12.26
CA TYR A 48 12.46 -1.12 12.61
C TYR A 48 12.30 -2.25 13.61
N ILE A 49 12.98 -3.36 13.38
CA ILE A 49 13.00 -4.53 14.26
C ILE A 49 14.45 -4.89 14.56
N ASP A 50 14.88 -4.63 15.78
CA ASP A 50 16.23 -4.98 16.24
C ASP A 50 16.26 -6.44 16.71
N ALA A 51 17.20 -7.25 16.21
CA ALA A 51 17.35 -8.62 16.70
C ALA A 51 17.73 -8.63 18.19
N HIS A 52 17.19 -9.59 18.97
CA HIS A 52 17.40 -9.71 20.41
C HIS A 52 18.87 -9.71 20.86
N LYS A 53 19.75 -10.31 20.03
CA LYS A 53 21.16 -10.46 20.35
C LYS A 53 22.05 -9.34 19.81
N ASN A 54 21.44 -8.27 19.30
CA ASN A 54 22.18 -7.08 18.92
C ASN A 54 22.90 -6.47 20.13
N THR A 55 24.16 -6.14 19.95
CA THR A 55 25.03 -5.63 21.02
C THR A 55 25.30 -4.13 20.92
N GLY A 56 25.00 -3.53 19.73
CA GLY A 56 25.40 -2.17 19.40
C GLY A 56 26.90 -1.96 19.22
N LYS A 57 27.67 -3.06 19.12
CA LYS A 57 29.14 -3.04 19.04
C LYS A 57 29.69 -3.76 17.81
N LYS A 58 28.83 -4.49 17.10
CA LYS A 58 29.17 -5.23 15.87
C LYS A 58 28.79 -4.41 14.64
N PRO A 59 29.35 -4.71 13.46
CA PRO A 59 28.84 -4.16 12.20
C PRO A 59 27.35 -4.46 12.07
N VAL A 60 26.58 -3.48 11.58
CA VAL A 60 25.13 -3.62 11.41
C VAL A 60 24.83 -4.07 9.98
N VAL A 61 24.02 -5.12 9.84
CA VAL A 61 23.39 -5.54 8.60
C VAL A 61 21.93 -5.15 8.65
N MET A 62 21.48 -4.35 7.69
CA MET A 62 20.10 -3.99 7.51
C MET A 62 19.48 -4.87 6.42
N VAL A 63 18.31 -5.45 6.70
CA VAL A 63 17.49 -6.19 5.73
C VAL A 63 16.22 -5.38 5.54
N ASP A 64 16.03 -4.86 4.33
CA ASP A 64 14.98 -3.89 4.03
C ASP A 64 14.03 -4.36 2.94
N ALA A 65 12.76 -3.95 3.04
CA ALA A 65 11.74 -4.03 2.02
C ALA A 65 10.73 -2.90 2.22
N HIS A 66 10.21 -2.31 1.13
CA HIS A 66 9.26 -1.22 1.29
C HIS A 66 7.83 -1.72 1.58
N SER A 67 7.11 -0.92 2.37
CA SER A 67 5.79 -1.24 2.91
C SER A 67 4.63 -0.57 2.18
N ASP A 68 4.87 0.50 1.43
CA ASP A 68 3.84 1.18 0.65
C ASP A 68 3.47 0.41 -0.63
N GLU A 69 2.44 0.85 -1.29
CA GLU A 69 1.96 0.32 -2.57
C GLU A 69 1.67 1.45 -3.54
N CYS A 70 1.84 1.17 -4.85
CA CYS A 70 1.32 2.04 -5.90
C CYS A 70 -0.15 2.36 -5.63
N SER A 71 -0.48 3.64 -5.56
CA SER A 71 -1.76 4.12 -5.07
C SER A 71 -2.15 5.45 -5.73
N PHE A 72 -3.18 6.10 -5.20
CA PHE A 72 -3.58 7.44 -5.65
C PHE A 72 -3.94 8.29 -4.44
N VAL A 73 -4.07 9.61 -4.67
CA VAL A 73 -4.58 10.56 -3.69
C VAL A 73 -5.67 11.43 -4.32
N VAL A 74 -6.72 11.74 -3.56
CA VAL A 74 -7.80 12.60 -4.03
C VAL A 74 -7.30 14.03 -4.19
N GLN A 75 -7.32 14.52 -5.43
CA GLN A 75 -6.90 15.89 -5.78
C GLN A 75 -8.04 16.90 -5.63
N ALA A 76 -9.24 16.54 -6.07
CA ALA A 76 -10.40 17.41 -6.05
C ALA A 76 -11.71 16.62 -6.12
N ILE A 77 -12.78 17.19 -5.57
CA ILE A 77 -14.14 16.67 -5.65
C ILE A 77 -14.92 17.52 -6.66
N LYS A 78 -15.42 16.90 -7.72
CA LYS A 78 -16.15 17.57 -8.79
C LYS A 78 -17.60 17.86 -8.37
N PRO A 79 -18.28 18.84 -9.00
CA PRO A 79 -19.68 19.17 -8.67
C PRO A 79 -20.65 17.99 -8.77
N ASN A 80 -20.38 17.03 -9.65
CA ASN A 80 -21.17 15.80 -9.84
C ASN A 80 -20.79 14.66 -8.87
N GLY A 81 -19.95 14.90 -7.87
CA GLY A 81 -19.58 13.94 -6.85
C GLY A 81 -18.37 13.06 -7.20
N THR A 82 -17.93 12.99 -8.46
CA THR A 82 -16.76 12.21 -8.83
C THR A 82 -15.46 12.86 -8.34
N LEU A 83 -14.41 12.04 -8.15
CA LEU A 83 -13.13 12.48 -7.61
C LEU A 83 -12.09 12.62 -8.72
N ARG A 84 -11.38 13.73 -8.79
CA ARG A 84 -10.08 13.80 -9.47
C ARG A 84 -9.01 13.28 -8.54
N PHE A 85 -8.01 12.62 -9.11
CA PHE A 85 -6.95 11.99 -8.32
C PHE A 85 -5.58 12.17 -8.99
N LEU A 86 -4.55 12.02 -8.18
CA LEU A 86 -3.14 11.99 -8.62
C LEU A 86 -2.57 10.60 -8.33
N PRO A 87 -1.67 10.10 -9.19
CA PRO A 87 -0.96 8.86 -8.92
C PRO A 87 0.09 9.05 -7.81
N LEU A 88 0.25 8.04 -6.98
CA LEU A 88 1.38 7.84 -6.09
C LEU A 88 2.05 6.54 -6.54
N GLY A 89 3.30 6.63 -7.01
CA GLY A 89 4.02 5.52 -7.63
C GLY A 89 3.85 5.43 -9.15
N GLY A 90 4.43 4.39 -9.73
CA GLY A 90 4.53 4.18 -11.17
C GLY A 90 3.29 3.52 -11.79
N TRP A 91 2.36 4.30 -12.35
CA TRP A 91 1.16 3.79 -13.00
C TRP A 91 1.23 3.88 -14.53
N SER A 92 0.92 2.77 -15.20
CA SER A 92 0.60 2.80 -16.63
C SER A 92 -0.84 3.26 -16.83
N SER A 93 -1.03 4.39 -17.52
CA SER A 93 -2.37 4.94 -17.77
C SER A 93 -3.29 4.00 -18.58
N TYR A 94 -2.73 3.03 -19.30
CA TYR A 94 -3.51 2.02 -20.02
C TYR A 94 -4.23 1.04 -19.09
N THR A 95 -3.67 0.76 -17.92
CA THR A 95 -4.21 -0.25 -17.00
C THR A 95 -5.09 0.35 -15.91
N VAL A 96 -5.02 1.66 -15.67
CA VAL A 96 -5.78 2.34 -14.59
C VAL A 96 -7.30 2.34 -14.80
N PRO A 97 -7.86 2.49 -16.03
CA PRO A 97 -9.31 2.44 -16.23
C PRO A 97 -9.93 1.11 -15.77
N ALA A 98 -11.13 1.20 -15.20
CA ALA A 98 -11.92 0.09 -14.66
C ALA A 98 -11.31 -0.59 -13.41
N HIS A 99 -10.22 -0.08 -12.82
CA HIS A 99 -9.76 -0.54 -11.52
C HIS A 99 -10.82 -0.27 -10.46
N LYS A 100 -11.13 -1.29 -9.68
CA LYS A 100 -11.80 -1.09 -8.40
C LYS A 100 -10.80 -0.53 -7.41
N VAL A 101 -11.26 0.44 -6.62
CA VAL A 101 -10.44 1.13 -5.63
C VAL A 101 -11.19 1.29 -4.31
N LYS A 102 -10.42 1.50 -3.25
CA LYS A 102 -10.92 1.94 -1.95
C LYS A 102 -10.43 3.36 -1.70
N VAL A 103 -11.34 4.24 -1.31
CA VAL A 103 -11.06 5.63 -0.93
C VAL A 103 -11.25 5.74 0.56
N GLN A 104 -10.24 6.24 1.29
CA GLN A 104 -10.34 6.41 2.73
C GLN A 104 -11.22 7.61 3.08
N THR A 105 -12.08 7.43 4.06
CA THR A 105 -12.91 8.49 4.64
C THR A 105 -12.16 9.23 5.73
N TYR A 106 -12.63 10.40 6.11
CA TYR A 106 -12.02 11.20 7.19
C TYR A 106 -12.01 10.49 8.56
N ASP A 107 -12.94 9.55 8.78
CA ASP A 107 -13.02 8.72 10.00
C ASP A 107 -12.30 7.37 9.85
N GLY A 108 -11.43 7.23 8.86
CA GLY A 108 -10.55 6.05 8.67
C GLY A 108 -11.22 4.82 8.07
N LYS A 109 -12.48 4.93 7.62
CA LYS A 109 -13.16 3.83 6.90
C LYS A 109 -12.82 3.87 5.42
N TRP A 110 -13.21 2.83 4.69
CA TRP A 110 -12.96 2.70 3.27
C TRP A 110 -14.25 2.58 2.46
N VAL A 111 -14.38 3.41 1.44
CA VAL A 111 -15.50 3.41 0.50
C VAL A 111 -15.04 2.83 -0.83
N SER A 112 -15.86 1.96 -1.42
CA SER A 112 -15.58 1.39 -2.74
C SER A 112 -15.81 2.43 -3.83
N GLY A 113 -14.92 2.44 -4.82
CA GLY A 113 -15.05 3.24 -6.02
C GLY A 113 -14.54 2.49 -7.26
N ILE A 114 -14.73 3.08 -8.41
CA ILE A 114 -14.21 2.58 -9.68
C ILE A 114 -13.57 3.73 -10.46
N VAL A 115 -12.43 3.44 -11.08
CA VAL A 115 -11.81 4.41 -11.99
C VAL A 115 -12.56 4.41 -13.32
N ALA A 116 -13.12 5.55 -13.67
CA ALA A 116 -13.84 5.78 -14.91
C ALA A 116 -13.04 6.68 -15.86
N SER A 117 -13.06 6.33 -17.14
CA SER A 117 -12.51 7.14 -18.23
C SER A 117 -13.61 7.44 -19.25
N THR A 118 -13.34 8.39 -20.16
CA THR A 118 -14.28 8.68 -21.26
C THR A 118 -14.43 7.46 -22.16
N PRO A 119 -15.67 6.94 -22.34
CA PRO A 119 -15.93 5.82 -23.24
C PRO A 119 -15.48 6.12 -24.68
N VAL A 120 -14.93 5.12 -25.37
CA VAL A 120 -14.33 5.26 -26.70
C VAL A 120 -15.31 5.84 -27.75
N HIS A 121 -16.61 5.53 -27.62
CA HIS A 121 -17.63 6.03 -28.56
C HIS A 121 -17.96 7.53 -28.40
N PHE A 122 -17.51 8.16 -27.29
CA PHE A 122 -17.58 9.62 -27.12
C PHE A 122 -16.31 10.34 -27.58
N LEU A 123 -15.25 9.58 -27.91
CA LEU A 123 -14.03 10.14 -28.46
C LEU A 123 -14.17 10.33 -29.99
N SER A 124 -13.62 11.41 -30.52
CA SER A 124 -13.65 11.72 -31.96
C SER A 124 -12.23 11.94 -32.51
N GLY A 125 -12.08 11.69 -33.83
CA GLY A 125 -10.82 11.92 -34.53
C GLY A 125 -9.66 11.08 -33.97
N ASP A 126 -8.48 11.67 -33.90
CA ASP A 126 -7.25 11.03 -33.45
C ASP A 126 -7.29 10.60 -31.99
N ASN A 127 -8.19 11.17 -31.20
CA ASN A 127 -8.34 10.82 -29.77
C ASN A 127 -8.89 9.41 -29.53
N LYS A 128 -9.49 8.77 -30.53
CA LYS A 128 -9.99 7.38 -30.41
C LYS A 128 -8.90 6.36 -30.11
N ASN A 129 -7.70 6.63 -30.60
CA ASN A 129 -6.53 5.75 -30.44
C ASN A 129 -5.48 6.34 -29.51
N ALA A 130 -5.74 7.50 -28.91
CA ALA A 130 -4.84 8.12 -27.96
C ALA A 130 -4.89 7.38 -26.62
N CYS A 131 -3.72 7.24 -25.97
CA CYS A 131 -3.67 6.76 -24.61
C CYS A 131 -4.38 7.76 -23.69
N PRO A 132 -5.37 7.34 -22.89
CA PRO A 132 -5.95 8.23 -21.90
C PRO A 132 -4.91 8.66 -20.88
N THR A 133 -4.92 9.91 -20.44
CA THR A 133 -4.09 10.37 -19.34
C THR A 133 -4.84 10.16 -18.02
N ILE A 134 -4.11 9.96 -16.93
CA ILE A 134 -4.73 9.84 -15.58
C ILE A 134 -5.52 11.12 -15.26
N ALA A 135 -5.08 12.28 -15.76
CA ALA A 135 -5.77 13.55 -15.58
C ALA A 135 -7.18 13.60 -16.22
N ASP A 136 -7.46 12.74 -17.22
CA ASP A 136 -8.76 12.63 -17.88
C ASP A 136 -9.71 11.63 -17.18
N MET A 137 -9.20 10.91 -16.19
CA MET A 137 -9.95 9.92 -15.41
C MET A 137 -10.56 10.53 -14.15
N VAL A 138 -11.54 9.84 -13.62
CA VAL A 138 -12.17 10.15 -12.34
C VAL A 138 -12.41 8.87 -11.56
N ILE A 139 -12.52 8.98 -10.24
CA ILE A 139 -13.03 7.89 -9.41
C ILE A 139 -14.51 8.18 -9.14
N ASP A 140 -15.35 7.22 -9.42
CA ASP A 140 -16.78 7.22 -9.12
C ASP A 140 -17.02 6.34 -7.90
N ILE A 141 -17.56 6.93 -6.83
CA ILE A 141 -17.93 6.26 -5.58
C ILE A 141 -19.46 6.09 -5.42
N GLY A 142 -20.22 6.39 -6.48
CA GLY A 142 -21.70 6.36 -6.46
C GLY A 142 -22.35 7.63 -5.88
N SER A 143 -21.57 8.68 -5.65
CA SER A 143 -22.09 9.99 -5.23
C SER A 143 -22.60 10.80 -6.43
N THR A 144 -23.63 11.61 -6.22
CA THR A 144 -24.28 12.43 -7.26
C THR A 144 -23.98 13.94 -7.14
N SER A 145 -23.34 14.35 -6.04
CA SER A 145 -22.94 15.74 -5.81
C SER A 145 -21.72 15.87 -4.93
N LYS A 146 -21.02 16.99 -5.07
CA LYS A 146 -19.89 17.31 -4.18
C LYS A 146 -20.30 17.29 -2.71
N GLU A 147 -21.44 17.85 -2.39
CA GLU A 147 -21.94 17.92 -1.01
C GLU A 147 -22.20 16.53 -0.42
N GLU A 148 -22.76 15.61 -1.21
CA GLU A 148 -22.98 14.22 -0.81
C GLU A 148 -21.63 13.50 -0.59
N THR A 149 -20.64 13.69 -1.48
CA THR A 149 -19.28 13.14 -1.33
C THR A 149 -18.65 13.61 -0.01
N GLU A 150 -18.72 14.89 0.27
CA GLU A 150 -18.08 15.47 1.47
C GLU A 150 -18.82 15.13 2.76
N LYS A 151 -20.17 15.19 2.78
CA LYS A 151 -20.96 15.07 4.01
C LYS A 151 -21.51 13.69 4.30
N VAL A 152 -21.86 12.91 3.26
CA VAL A 152 -22.42 11.57 3.42
C VAL A 152 -21.34 10.50 3.31
N PHE A 153 -20.52 10.57 2.27
CA PHE A 153 -19.40 9.63 2.08
C PHE A 153 -18.17 10.02 2.93
N ASN A 154 -18.14 11.22 3.49
CA ASN A 154 -17.05 11.71 4.35
C ASN A 154 -15.67 11.68 3.69
N ILE A 155 -15.62 11.94 2.37
CA ILE A 155 -14.39 11.98 1.58
C ILE A 155 -13.85 13.41 1.56
N HIS A 156 -12.52 13.56 1.60
CA HIS A 156 -11.85 14.84 1.58
C HIS A 156 -10.72 14.88 0.54
N ILE A 157 -10.27 16.08 0.20
CA ILE A 157 -9.06 16.27 -0.61
C ILE A 157 -7.85 15.79 0.19
N GLY A 158 -6.95 15.05 -0.44
CA GLY A 158 -5.82 14.40 0.21
C GLY A 158 -6.12 13.01 0.75
N ALA A 159 -7.37 12.51 0.64
CA ALA A 159 -7.70 11.13 1.02
C ALA A 159 -6.91 10.13 0.18
N PRO A 160 -6.26 9.12 0.80
CA PRO A 160 -5.58 8.06 0.06
C PRO A 160 -6.58 7.14 -0.64
N VAL A 161 -6.13 6.58 -1.76
CA VAL A 161 -6.90 5.66 -2.60
C VAL A 161 -6.00 4.49 -2.97
N VAL A 162 -6.46 3.28 -2.71
CA VAL A 162 -5.70 2.06 -2.99
C VAL A 162 -6.47 1.10 -3.91
N PRO A 163 -5.80 0.21 -4.65
CA PRO A 163 -6.45 -0.87 -5.39
C PRO A 163 -7.30 -1.76 -4.49
N ASP A 164 -8.52 -2.11 -4.95
CA ASP A 164 -9.42 -3.04 -4.26
C ASP A 164 -9.24 -4.45 -4.84
N VAL A 165 -8.19 -5.13 -4.39
CA VAL A 165 -7.86 -6.51 -4.77
C VAL A 165 -7.70 -7.32 -3.50
N THR A 166 -8.44 -8.44 -3.40
CA THR A 166 -8.35 -9.38 -2.28
C THR A 166 -7.34 -10.48 -2.62
N PHE A 167 -6.55 -10.87 -1.63
CA PHE A 167 -5.62 -12.00 -1.79
C PHE A 167 -6.37 -13.30 -2.01
N GLU A 168 -5.87 -14.10 -2.95
CA GLU A 168 -6.35 -15.46 -3.26
C GLU A 168 -5.16 -16.43 -3.33
N TYR A 169 -5.36 -17.65 -2.84
CA TYR A 169 -4.39 -18.73 -2.94
C TYR A 169 -5.02 -19.96 -3.59
N ASN A 170 -4.40 -20.42 -4.65
CA ASN A 170 -4.81 -21.65 -5.33
C ASN A 170 -4.04 -22.85 -4.74
N GLU A 171 -4.69 -23.64 -3.90
CA GLU A 171 -4.09 -24.81 -3.22
C GLU A 171 -3.58 -25.88 -4.21
N THR A 172 -4.19 -25.98 -5.40
CA THR A 172 -3.81 -26.98 -6.40
C THR A 172 -2.48 -26.62 -7.10
N THR A 173 -2.27 -25.33 -7.38
CA THR A 173 -1.11 -24.88 -8.15
C THR A 173 -0.05 -24.21 -7.30
N GLY A 174 -0.37 -23.84 -6.06
CA GLY A 174 0.50 -23.05 -5.17
C GLY A 174 0.63 -21.58 -5.59
N VAL A 175 -0.20 -21.10 -6.53
CA VAL A 175 -0.13 -19.73 -7.04
C VAL A 175 -0.92 -18.80 -6.11
N MET A 176 -0.29 -17.67 -5.77
CA MET A 176 -0.91 -16.55 -5.07
C MET A 176 -1.31 -15.47 -6.08
N LEU A 177 -2.45 -14.83 -5.86
CA LEU A 177 -2.92 -13.65 -6.55
C LEU A 177 -3.27 -12.59 -5.50
N GLY A 178 -2.81 -11.36 -5.67
CA GLY A 178 -3.06 -10.28 -4.71
C GLY A 178 -2.55 -8.95 -5.22
N LYS A 179 -2.66 -7.92 -4.40
CA LYS A 179 -2.08 -6.61 -4.65
C LYS A 179 -0.77 -6.43 -3.89
N ALA A 180 0.00 -5.43 -4.25
CA ALA A 180 1.16 -4.96 -3.50
C ALA A 180 2.21 -6.06 -3.20
N PHE A 181 2.36 -7.09 -4.03
CA PHE A 181 3.42 -8.09 -3.85
C PHE A 181 4.81 -7.44 -3.93
N ASP A 182 4.93 -6.42 -4.72
CA ASP A 182 5.95 -5.40 -4.63
C ASP A 182 5.50 -4.33 -3.61
N ASN A 183 6.07 -4.23 -2.37
CA ASN A 183 7.06 -5.20 -1.91
C ASN A 183 6.63 -5.89 -0.59
N ARG A 184 5.32 -6.19 -0.43
CA ARG A 184 4.77 -6.85 0.77
C ARG A 184 5.27 -8.29 0.94
N VAL A 185 5.66 -8.96 -0.17
CA VAL A 185 6.34 -10.26 -0.09
C VAL A 185 7.74 -10.07 0.49
N GLY A 186 8.44 -9.01 0.11
CA GLY A 186 9.70 -8.62 0.74
C GLY A 186 9.52 -8.28 2.21
N CYS A 187 8.47 -7.55 2.60
CA CYS A 187 8.15 -7.29 4.00
C CYS A 187 7.95 -8.61 4.80
N ALA A 188 7.20 -9.57 4.23
CA ALA A 188 7.05 -10.87 4.85
C ALA A 188 8.39 -11.59 4.99
N ALA A 189 9.26 -11.52 3.97
CA ALA A 189 10.59 -12.11 4.01
C ALA A 189 11.48 -11.48 5.08
N VAL A 190 11.43 -10.15 5.25
CA VAL A 190 12.13 -9.45 6.34
C VAL A 190 11.66 -9.98 7.70
N LEU A 191 10.35 -10.00 7.93
CA LEU A 191 9.76 -10.46 9.19
C LEU A 191 10.10 -11.92 9.51
N GLU A 192 10.01 -12.82 8.54
CA GLU A 192 10.38 -14.23 8.70
C GLU A 192 11.89 -14.39 8.93
N THR A 193 12.72 -13.61 8.22
CA THR A 193 14.18 -13.60 8.45
C THR A 193 14.51 -13.18 9.88
N MET A 194 13.88 -12.10 10.40
CA MET A 194 14.09 -11.68 11.79
C MET A 194 13.66 -12.76 12.79
N LYS A 195 12.59 -13.50 12.47
CA LYS A 195 12.14 -14.65 13.27
C LYS A 195 13.17 -15.78 13.28
N ASP A 196 13.71 -16.15 12.12
CA ASP A 196 14.72 -17.21 12.03
C ASP A 196 16.00 -16.83 12.74
N LEU A 197 16.40 -15.56 12.70
CA LEU A 197 17.63 -15.06 13.33
C LEU A 197 17.51 -14.74 14.81
N LYS A 198 16.32 -14.72 15.42
CA LYS A 198 16.10 -14.22 16.78
C LYS A 198 16.95 -14.90 17.87
N ASN A 199 17.33 -16.18 17.68
CA ASN A 199 18.13 -16.95 18.63
C ASN A 199 19.58 -17.19 18.17
N GLU A 200 19.93 -16.75 16.96
CA GLU A 200 21.23 -17.01 16.37
C GLU A 200 22.32 -16.08 16.98
N ASN A 201 23.52 -16.62 17.12
CA ASN A 201 24.70 -15.85 17.53
C ASN A 201 25.49 -15.46 16.27
N LEU A 202 25.29 -14.24 15.85
CA LEU A 202 25.92 -13.72 14.63
C LEU A 202 27.12 -12.83 14.97
N ASP A 203 28.05 -12.69 14.04
CA ASP A 203 29.19 -11.75 14.14
C ASP A 203 28.79 -10.31 13.76
N VAL A 204 27.53 -10.10 13.43
CA VAL A 204 26.92 -8.82 13.08
C VAL A 204 25.70 -8.54 13.95
N ASP A 205 25.35 -7.28 14.11
CA ASP A 205 24.04 -6.86 14.60
C ASP A 205 23.09 -6.77 13.40
N VAL A 206 21.83 -7.21 13.53
CA VAL A 206 20.87 -7.26 12.43
C VAL A 206 19.65 -6.42 12.75
N VAL A 207 19.24 -5.61 11.78
CA VAL A 207 18.02 -4.79 11.85
C VAL A 207 17.16 -5.09 10.64
N GLY A 208 15.93 -5.56 10.87
CA GLY A 208 14.89 -5.65 9.84
C GLY A 208 14.21 -4.30 9.70
N VAL A 209 14.00 -3.87 8.46
CA VAL A 209 13.35 -2.59 8.15
C VAL A 209 12.22 -2.82 7.17
N LEU A 210 11.06 -2.22 7.44
CA LEU A 210 10.01 -2.03 6.46
C LEU A 210 9.97 -0.54 6.18
N SER A 211 10.55 -0.12 5.04
CA SER A 211 10.64 1.29 4.67
C SER A 211 9.33 1.78 4.05
N SER A 212 8.97 3.02 4.31
CA SER A 212 7.76 3.65 3.79
C SER A 212 8.05 4.49 2.55
N GLN A 213 7.01 4.83 1.77
CA GLN A 213 7.05 5.84 0.71
C GLN A 213 8.16 5.61 -0.33
N GLU A 214 8.45 4.36 -0.66
CA GLU A 214 9.43 4.01 -1.70
C GLU A 214 8.94 4.45 -3.07
N GLU A 215 7.67 4.19 -3.39
CA GLU A 215 7.03 4.44 -4.67
C GLU A 215 6.98 5.93 -5.10
N ILE A 216 7.21 6.84 -4.16
CA ILE A 216 7.30 8.29 -4.42
C ILE A 216 8.71 8.84 -4.26
N GLY A 217 9.73 7.99 -4.39
CA GLY A 217 11.15 8.36 -4.43
C GLY A 217 11.90 7.99 -3.18
N GLU A 218 11.71 6.77 -2.66
CA GLU A 218 12.50 6.14 -1.58
C GLU A 218 12.57 6.99 -0.30
N ARG A 219 11.48 7.70 0.04
CA ARG A 219 11.46 8.69 1.13
C ARG A 219 11.79 8.11 2.49
N GLY A 220 11.39 6.87 2.74
CA GLY A 220 11.69 6.17 3.99
C GLY A 220 13.16 5.76 4.14
N ALA A 221 13.91 5.70 3.04
CA ALA A 221 15.31 5.28 3.03
C ALA A 221 16.31 6.44 3.26
N PHE A 222 15.83 7.70 3.37
CA PHE A 222 16.66 8.88 3.62
C PHE A 222 16.60 9.35 5.12
#